data_013ccdb4797bcd523b717991930488b6
#
_entry.id   013ccdb4797bcd523b717991930488b6
#
_cell.length_a   1.000
_cell.length_b   1.000
_cell.length_c   1.000
_cell.angle_alpha   90.00
_cell.angle_beta   90.00
_cell.angle_gamma   90.00
#
_symmetry.space_group_name_H-M   'P 1'
#
loop_
_entity.id
_entity.type
_entity.pdbx_description
1 polymer ?
#
loop_
_entity_poly.entity_id
_entity_poly.type
_entity_poly.pdbx_seq_one_letter_code
_entity_poly.pdbx_strand_id
1 'polypeptide(L)'
;MADLTNLESKLGEVTGLAMAAKSATAKVMTLARKSDEEELIALLERMQTEAEETAERCTELAGGFEGKKTAILEEARETKDKGAQMLDIYLDDDSDALDGFEFLTMAEAGEVGHWEVLERLASTANAAEVKELVGWALPIQQRHFEEARKTSAKLAASEDPNDES
;
A
#
# COMPACT_ATOMS: atom_id res chain seq x y z
N MET A 1 -17.52 15.36 14.48
CA MET A 1 -17.11 13.98 14.14
C MET A 1 -16.70 13.24 15.42
N ALA A 2 -16.83 11.93 15.44
CA ALA A 2 -16.44 11.16 16.61
C ALA A 2 -14.90 11.15 16.76
N ASP A 3 -14.40 11.37 17.97
CA ASP A 3 -12.97 11.27 18.26
C ASP A 3 -12.51 9.81 18.11
N LEU A 4 -11.42 9.57 17.40
CA LEU A 4 -10.82 8.26 17.22
C LEU A 4 -9.78 7.99 18.31
N THR A 5 -9.73 6.75 18.77
CA THR A 5 -8.58 6.24 19.54
C THR A 5 -7.38 6.04 18.61
N ASN A 6 -6.19 5.87 19.17
CA ASN A 6 -4.99 5.56 18.37
C ASN A 6 -5.15 4.28 17.53
N LEU A 7 -5.86 3.28 18.05
CA LEU A 7 -6.15 2.04 17.33
C LEU A 7 -7.09 2.29 16.14
N GLU A 8 -8.17 3.04 16.35
CA GLU A 8 -9.16 3.36 15.33
C GLU A 8 -8.55 4.26 14.23
N SER A 9 -7.76 5.26 14.63
CA SER A 9 -7.04 6.13 13.67
C SER A 9 -6.05 5.31 12.84
N LYS A 10 -5.27 4.43 13.47
CA LYS A 10 -4.32 3.57 12.75
C LYS A 10 -5.01 2.57 11.81
N LEU A 11 -6.17 2.05 12.18
CA LEU A 11 -7.00 1.25 11.26
C LEU A 11 -7.42 2.08 10.03
N GLY A 12 -7.82 3.34 10.23
CA GLY A 12 -8.11 4.27 9.13
C GLY A 12 -6.91 4.48 8.22
N GLU A 13 -5.73 4.73 8.80
CA GLU A 13 -4.49 4.92 8.04
C GLU A 13 -4.13 3.70 7.17
N VAL A 14 -4.10 2.47 7.73
CA VAL A 14 -3.78 1.27 6.92
C VAL A 14 -4.84 0.99 5.86
N THR A 15 -6.10 1.32 6.12
CA THR A 15 -7.18 1.26 5.12
C THR A 15 -6.88 2.21 3.96
N GLY A 16 -6.52 3.45 4.26
CA GLY A 16 -6.18 4.47 3.26
C GLY A 16 -4.93 4.11 2.46
N LEU A 17 -3.92 3.52 3.11
CA LEU A 17 -2.71 3.04 2.44
C LEU A 17 -3.02 1.91 1.44
N ALA A 18 -3.87 0.95 1.80
CA ALA A 18 -4.32 -0.10 0.89
C ALA A 18 -5.09 0.47 -0.32
N MET A 19 -5.92 1.49 -0.10
CA MET A 19 -6.60 2.20 -1.19
C MET A 19 -5.61 2.95 -2.10
N ALA A 20 -4.58 3.56 -1.54
CA ALA A 20 -3.52 4.24 -2.29
C ALA A 20 -2.66 3.25 -3.07
N ALA A 21 -2.35 2.08 -2.49
CA ALA A 21 -1.60 1.01 -3.15
C ALA A 21 -2.31 0.48 -4.40
N LYS A 22 -3.64 0.36 -4.37
CA LYS A 22 -4.43 0.02 -5.56
C LYS A 22 -4.21 1.03 -6.70
N SER A 23 -4.20 2.32 -6.40
CA SER A 23 -3.95 3.37 -7.39
C SER A 23 -2.50 3.41 -7.86
N ALA A 24 -1.55 3.22 -6.95
CA ALA A 24 -0.13 3.19 -7.25
C ALA A 24 0.24 2.02 -8.17
N THR A 25 -0.24 0.82 -7.88
CA THR A 25 -0.03 -0.36 -8.74
C THR A 25 -0.62 -0.17 -10.12
N ALA A 26 -1.79 0.48 -10.25
CA ALA A 26 -2.39 0.83 -11.55
C ALA A 26 -1.51 1.79 -12.35
N LYS A 27 -0.93 2.81 -11.72
CA LYS A 27 0.00 3.74 -12.37
C LYS A 27 1.27 3.03 -12.83
N VAL A 28 1.90 2.24 -11.97
CA VAL A 28 3.12 1.49 -12.30
C VAL A 28 2.86 0.47 -13.41
N MET A 29 1.68 -0.15 -13.43
CA MET A 29 1.26 -1.05 -14.51
C MET A 29 1.21 -0.32 -15.86
N THR A 30 0.74 0.93 -15.88
CA THR A 30 0.76 1.76 -17.09
C THR A 30 2.20 2.01 -17.57
N LEU A 31 3.15 2.25 -16.65
CA LEU A 31 4.56 2.41 -16.99
C LEU A 31 5.19 1.09 -17.48
N ALA A 32 4.90 -0.03 -16.82
CA ALA A 32 5.40 -1.35 -17.20
C ALA A 32 4.90 -1.82 -18.57
N ARG A 33 3.69 -1.43 -18.98
CA ARG A 33 3.15 -1.72 -20.33
C ARG A 33 3.95 -1.08 -21.46
N LYS A 34 4.66 0.01 -21.21
CA LYS A 34 5.53 0.65 -22.21
C LYS A 34 6.73 -0.22 -22.56
N SER A 35 7.17 -1.10 -21.66
CA SER A 35 8.31 -2.01 -21.86
C SER A 35 7.91 -3.43 -22.28
N ASP A 36 6.62 -3.72 -22.45
CA ASP A 36 6.05 -5.00 -22.91
C ASP A 36 6.51 -6.22 -22.05
N GLU A 37 6.65 -6.03 -20.73
CA GLU A 37 7.07 -7.05 -19.78
C GLU A 37 5.86 -7.70 -19.08
N GLU A 38 5.35 -8.81 -19.63
CA GLU A 38 4.16 -9.51 -19.12
C GLU A 38 4.30 -9.98 -17.66
N GLU A 39 5.51 -10.39 -17.22
CA GLU A 39 5.76 -10.82 -15.84
C GLU A 39 5.52 -9.68 -14.83
N LEU A 40 5.91 -8.44 -15.18
CA LEU A 40 5.67 -7.27 -14.33
C LEU A 40 4.18 -6.93 -14.23
N ILE A 41 3.46 -7.07 -15.35
CA ILE A 41 2.01 -6.85 -15.37
C ILE A 41 1.30 -7.86 -14.47
N ALA A 42 1.62 -9.14 -14.56
CA ALA A 42 1.02 -10.18 -13.72
C ALA A 42 1.30 -9.96 -12.22
N LEU A 43 2.52 -9.53 -11.86
CA LEU A 43 2.89 -9.17 -10.50
C LEU A 43 2.05 -7.99 -9.99
N LEU A 44 1.95 -6.93 -10.77
CA LEU A 44 1.22 -5.71 -10.40
C LEU A 44 -0.30 -5.96 -10.29
N GLU A 45 -0.87 -6.77 -11.18
CA GLU A 45 -2.28 -7.18 -11.11
C GLU A 45 -2.59 -7.93 -9.81
N ARG A 46 -1.71 -8.83 -9.40
CA ARG A 46 -1.86 -9.54 -8.12
C ARG A 46 -1.74 -8.58 -6.93
N MET A 47 -0.73 -7.71 -6.91
CA MET A 47 -0.57 -6.71 -5.86
C MET A 47 -1.79 -5.79 -5.76
N GLN A 48 -2.32 -5.34 -6.89
CA GLN A 48 -3.52 -4.51 -6.95
C GLN A 48 -4.74 -5.22 -6.37
N THR A 49 -4.97 -6.48 -6.75
CA THR A 49 -6.09 -7.30 -6.25
C THR A 49 -5.99 -7.50 -4.74
N GLU A 50 -4.79 -7.81 -4.24
CA GLU A 50 -4.56 -8.01 -2.81
C GLU A 50 -4.69 -6.70 -2.00
N ALA A 51 -4.28 -5.56 -2.56
CA ALA A 51 -4.51 -4.25 -1.95
C ALA A 51 -6.00 -3.90 -1.88
N GLU A 52 -6.78 -4.20 -2.93
CA GLU A 52 -8.24 -4.02 -2.93
C GLU A 52 -8.91 -4.88 -1.87
N GLU A 53 -8.57 -6.16 -1.79
CA GLU A 53 -9.10 -7.06 -0.75
C GLU A 53 -8.74 -6.58 0.66
N THR A 54 -7.53 -6.09 0.85
CA THR A 54 -7.09 -5.51 2.13
C THR A 54 -7.96 -4.31 2.52
N ALA A 55 -8.19 -3.38 1.60
CA ALA A 55 -9.04 -2.20 1.83
C ALA A 55 -10.49 -2.60 2.15
N GLU A 56 -11.03 -3.61 1.48
CA GLU A 56 -12.38 -4.13 1.73
C GLU A 56 -12.49 -4.73 3.14
N ARG A 57 -11.56 -5.59 3.53
CA ARG A 57 -11.54 -6.20 4.87
C ARG A 57 -11.38 -5.17 5.99
N CYS A 58 -10.53 -4.16 5.79
CA CYS A 58 -10.39 -3.04 6.72
C CYS A 58 -11.70 -2.25 6.86
N THR A 59 -12.35 -1.97 5.73
CA THR A 59 -13.63 -1.25 5.70
C THR A 59 -14.74 -2.03 6.41
N GLU A 60 -14.79 -3.33 6.22
CA GLU A 60 -15.74 -4.21 6.93
C GLU A 60 -15.48 -4.18 8.43
N LEU A 61 -14.22 -4.34 8.85
CA LEU A 61 -13.86 -4.29 10.26
C LEU A 61 -14.19 -2.93 10.91
N ALA A 62 -13.98 -1.82 10.19
CA ALA A 62 -14.36 -0.48 10.66
C ALA A 62 -15.86 -0.38 10.99
N GLY A 63 -16.70 -1.15 10.28
CA GLY A 63 -18.13 -1.26 10.55
C GLY A 63 -18.49 -1.86 11.91
N GLY A 64 -17.58 -2.63 12.51
CA GLY A 64 -17.73 -3.20 13.85
C GLY A 64 -17.47 -2.20 15.00
N PHE A 65 -16.91 -1.04 14.73
CA PHE A 65 -16.68 0.02 15.72
C PHE A 65 -17.91 0.92 15.81
N GLU A 66 -18.73 0.69 16.81
CA GLU A 66 -20.02 1.38 16.99
C GLU A 66 -19.85 2.91 17.00
N GLY A 67 -20.56 3.60 16.10
CA GLY A 67 -20.53 5.06 15.98
C GLY A 67 -19.22 5.64 15.42
N LYS A 68 -18.23 4.82 15.02
CA LYS A 68 -16.90 5.26 14.58
C LYS A 68 -16.60 5.04 13.10
N LYS A 69 -17.37 4.20 12.42
CA LYS A 69 -17.11 3.82 11.01
C LYS A 69 -16.83 5.02 10.11
N THR A 70 -17.67 6.06 10.17
CA THR A 70 -17.52 7.24 9.31
C THR A 70 -16.21 7.95 9.56
N ALA A 71 -15.83 8.16 10.83
CA ALA A 71 -14.58 8.83 11.20
C ALA A 71 -13.35 7.99 10.77
N ILE A 72 -13.37 6.67 10.95
CA ILE A 72 -12.30 5.77 10.50
C ILE A 72 -12.13 5.83 8.97
N LEU A 73 -13.25 5.82 8.23
CA LEU A 73 -13.19 5.90 6.75
C LEU A 73 -12.81 7.30 6.25
N GLU A 74 -13.02 8.33 7.03
CA GLU A 74 -12.53 9.68 6.73
C GLU A 74 -11.02 9.78 6.88
N GLU A 75 -10.46 9.24 7.96
CA GLU A 75 -9.01 9.06 8.14
C GLU A 75 -8.39 8.26 6.96
N ALA A 76 -9.09 7.21 6.52
CA ALA A 76 -8.66 6.43 5.36
C ALA A 76 -8.62 7.28 4.07
N ARG A 77 -9.61 8.12 3.83
CA ARG A 77 -9.62 9.02 2.66
C ARG A 77 -8.49 10.03 2.70
N GLU A 78 -8.25 10.65 3.86
CA GLU A 78 -7.14 11.59 4.03
C GLU A 78 -5.78 10.92 3.77
N THR A 79 -5.59 9.71 4.27
CA THR A 79 -4.37 8.94 4.04
C THR A 79 -4.22 8.54 2.57
N LYS A 80 -5.30 8.10 1.92
CA LYS A 80 -5.32 7.81 0.48
C LYS A 80 -4.93 9.04 -0.33
N ASP A 81 -5.46 10.22 0.01
CA ASP A 81 -5.18 11.46 -0.70
C ASP A 81 -3.72 11.89 -0.55
N LYS A 82 -3.12 11.70 0.64
CA LYS A 82 -1.67 11.89 0.85
C LYS A 82 -0.85 10.93 -0.01
N GLY A 83 -1.26 9.66 -0.10
CA GLY A 83 -0.63 8.67 -0.98
C GLY A 83 -0.69 9.05 -2.46
N ALA A 84 -1.83 9.57 -2.92
CA ALA A 84 -1.99 10.06 -4.29
C ALA A 84 -1.08 11.27 -4.58
N GLN A 85 -0.95 12.19 -3.64
CA GLN A 85 -0.02 13.33 -3.76
C GLN A 85 1.44 12.86 -3.85
N MET A 86 1.84 11.87 -3.04
CA MET A 86 3.18 11.29 -3.13
C MET A 86 3.42 10.63 -4.49
N LEU A 87 2.45 9.88 -5.01
CA LEU A 87 2.52 9.26 -6.32
C LEU A 87 2.77 10.31 -7.42
N ASP A 88 2.03 11.42 -7.40
CA ASP A 88 2.17 12.52 -8.37
C ASP A 88 3.50 13.27 -8.26
N ILE A 89 4.11 13.30 -7.06
CA ILE A 89 5.43 13.92 -6.86
C ILE A 89 6.55 13.05 -7.44
N TYR A 90 6.45 11.73 -7.28
CA TYR A 90 7.53 10.81 -7.65
C TYR A 90 7.42 10.24 -9.06
N LEU A 91 6.20 10.14 -9.61
CA LEU A 91 5.97 9.53 -10.92
C LEU A 91 5.20 10.47 -11.85
N ASP A 92 5.77 10.71 -13.01
CA ASP A 92 5.18 11.48 -14.12
C ASP A 92 5.03 10.62 -15.38
N ASP A 93 4.73 11.26 -16.52
CA ASP A 93 4.53 10.56 -17.78
C ASP A 93 5.85 10.12 -18.45
N ASP A 94 6.98 10.70 -18.02
CA ASP A 94 8.32 10.34 -18.50
C ASP A 94 8.96 9.23 -17.68
N SER A 95 8.40 8.92 -16.50
CA SER A 95 8.83 7.81 -15.64
C SER A 95 8.72 6.46 -16.35
N ASP A 96 9.63 5.55 -16.03
CA ASP A 96 9.65 4.18 -16.55
C ASP A 96 9.25 3.12 -15.51
N ALA A 97 9.41 1.85 -15.85
CA ALA A 97 9.07 0.76 -14.96
C ALA A 97 9.98 0.71 -13.72
N LEU A 98 11.26 1.05 -13.86
CA LEU A 98 12.21 1.10 -12.73
C LEU A 98 11.79 2.18 -11.73
N ASP A 99 11.53 3.41 -12.20
CA ASP A 99 11.00 4.49 -11.36
C ASP A 99 9.74 4.06 -10.61
N GLY A 100 8.83 3.39 -11.29
CA GLY A 100 7.60 2.85 -10.71
C GLY A 100 7.84 1.85 -9.59
N PHE A 101 8.74 0.89 -9.78
CA PHE A 101 9.08 -0.11 -8.76
C PHE A 101 9.93 0.45 -7.61
N GLU A 102 10.75 1.47 -7.86
CA GLU A 102 11.42 2.22 -6.79
C GLU A 102 10.41 2.94 -5.90
N PHE A 103 9.42 3.60 -6.50
CA PHE A 103 8.30 4.20 -5.76
C PHE A 103 7.53 3.15 -4.95
N LEU A 104 7.16 2.02 -5.55
CA LEU A 104 6.47 0.94 -4.83
C LEU A 104 7.31 0.39 -3.68
N THR A 105 8.62 0.22 -3.86
CA THR A 105 9.52 -0.22 -2.79
C THR A 105 9.44 0.69 -1.58
N MET A 106 9.45 1.99 -1.78
CA MET A 106 9.31 2.99 -0.71
C MET A 106 7.92 2.93 -0.07
N ALA A 107 6.87 2.90 -0.88
CA ALA A 107 5.49 2.89 -0.41
C ALA A 107 5.17 1.61 0.39
N GLU A 108 5.54 0.45 -0.14
CA GLU A 108 5.30 -0.85 0.50
C GLU A 108 6.09 -1.01 1.81
N ALA A 109 7.32 -0.48 1.89
CA ALA A 109 8.07 -0.43 3.15
C ALA A 109 7.36 0.41 4.21
N GLY A 110 6.79 1.54 3.82
CA GLY A 110 5.98 2.39 4.68
C GLY A 110 4.73 1.67 5.17
N GLU A 111 4.05 0.94 4.28
CA GLU A 111 2.86 0.15 4.65
C GLU A 111 3.19 -0.95 5.67
N VAL A 112 4.28 -1.69 5.47
CA VAL A 112 4.74 -2.69 6.47
C VAL A 112 4.89 -2.04 7.84
N GLY A 113 5.55 -0.88 7.93
CA GLY A 113 5.71 -0.16 9.19
C GLY A 113 4.39 0.24 9.85
N HIS A 114 3.41 0.71 9.07
CA HIS A 114 2.08 1.06 9.59
C HIS A 114 1.31 -0.18 10.10
N TRP A 115 1.39 -1.31 9.40
CA TRP A 115 0.79 -2.57 9.85
C TRP A 115 1.43 -3.10 11.14
N GLU A 116 2.74 -2.98 11.30
CA GLU A 116 3.45 -3.34 12.54
C GLU A 116 3.04 -2.45 13.72
N VAL A 117 2.80 -1.17 13.48
CA VAL A 117 2.25 -0.25 14.50
C VAL A 117 0.83 -0.68 14.90
N LEU A 118 -0.03 -1.00 13.93
CA LEU A 118 -1.38 -1.50 14.21
C LEU A 118 -1.34 -2.82 15.00
N GLU A 119 -0.44 -3.73 14.64
CA GLU A 119 -0.21 -4.99 15.38
C GLU A 119 0.08 -4.72 16.87
N ARG A 120 0.97 -3.80 17.15
CA ARG A 120 1.33 -3.44 18.53
C ARG A 120 0.16 -2.83 19.28
N LEU A 121 -0.56 -1.90 18.67
CA LEU A 121 -1.74 -1.28 19.26
C LEU A 121 -2.84 -2.30 19.53
N ALA A 122 -3.12 -3.20 18.59
CA ALA A 122 -4.10 -4.25 18.74
C ALA A 122 -3.74 -5.24 19.85
N SER A 123 -2.45 -5.57 20.00
CA SER A 123 -1.96 -6.44 21.07
C SER A 123 -2.12 -5.78 22.43
N THR A 124 -1.76 -4.51 22.56
CA THR A 124 -1.90 -3.75 23.81
C THR A 124 -3.36 -3.57 24.21
N ALA A 125 -4.25 -3.31 23.25
CA ALA A 125 -5.69 -3.17 23.48
C ALA A 125 -6.42 -4.49 23.63
N ASN A 126 -5.75 -5.62 23.40
CA ASN A 126 -6.36 -6.95 23.29
C ASN A 126 -7.54 -7.03 22.30
N ALA A 127 -7.41 -6.31 21.17
CA ALA A 127 -8.42 -6.19 20.12
C ALA A 127 -8.36 -7.41 19.19
N ALA A 128 -9.11 -8.47 19.50
CA ALA A 128 -9.02 -9.78 18.83
C ALA A 128 -9.26 -9.69 17.31
N GLU A 129 -10.29 -8.98 16.86
CA GLU A 129 -10.64 -8.85 15.44
C GLU A 129 -9.59 -8.07 14.65
N VAL A 130 -9.01 -7.03 15.25
CA VAL A 130 -7.90 -6.27 14.63
C VAL A 130 -6.64 -7.14 14.54
N LYS A 131 -6.35 -7.94 15.58
CA LYS A 131 -5.22 -8.89 15.57
C LYS A 131 -5.36 -9.94 14.47
N GLU A 132 -6.58 -10.43 14.23
CA GLU A 132 -6.86 -11.37 13.15
C GLU A 132 -6.63 -10.73 11.77
N LEU A 133 -7.12 -9.49 11.57
CA LEU A 133 -6.88 -8.74 10.33
C LEU A 133 -5.38 -8.52 10.08
N VAL A 134 -4.63 -8.10 11.09
CA VAL A 134 -3.17 -7.91 10.99
C VAL A 134 -2.47 -9.22 10.65
N GLY A 135 -2.82 -10.32 11.29
CA GLY A 135 -2.26 -11.65 11.03
C GLY A 135 -2.46 -12.11 9.58
N TRP A 136 -3.54 -11.66 8.94
CA TRP A 136 -3.80 -11.93 7.53
C TRP A 136 -3.07 -10.93 6.61
N ALA A 137 -3.13 -9.63 6.89
CA ALA A 137 -2.65 -8.57 6.00
C ALA A 137 -1.12 -8.39 6.02
N LEU A 138 -0.50 -8.43 7.20
CA LEU A 138 0.93 -8.13 7.34
C LEU A 138 1.84 -9.06 6.52
N PRO A 139 1.64 -10.40 6.46
CA PRO A 139 2.44 -11.26 5.58
C PRO A 139 2.29 -10.92 4.09
N ILE A 140 1.10 -10.51 3.64
CA ILE A 140 0.84 -10.07 2.27
C ILE A 140 1.65 -8.81 2.00
N GLN A 141 1.59 -7.84 2.89
CA GLN A 141 2.29 -6.56 2.77
C GLN A 141 3.82 -6.74 2.77
N GLN A 142 4.34 -7.60 3.62
CA GLN A 142 5.77 -7.95 3.63
C GLN A 142 6.20 -8.56 2.31
N ARG A 143 5.37 -9.41 1.70
CA ARG A 143 5.65 -10.00 0.38
C ARG A 143 5.63 -8.93 -0.71
N HIS A 144 4.67 -8.01 -0.72
CA HIS A 144 4.63 -6.89 -1.68
C HIS A 144 5.92 -6.07 -1.62
N PHE A 145 6.37 -5.71 -0.42
CA PHE A 145 7.63 -4.99 -0.24
C PHE A 145 8.84 -5.77 -0.80
N GLU A 146 8.97 -7.04 -0.47
CA GLU A 146 10.07 -7.88 -0.96
C GLU A 146 10.07 -8.04 -2.49
N GLU A 147 8.90 -8.22 -3.08
CA GLU A 147 8.74 -8.36 -4.52
C GLU A 147 9.05 -7.03 -5.24
N ALA A 148 8.57 -5.90 -4.75
CA ALA A 148 8.89 -4.58 -5.30
C ALA A 148 10.40 -4.31 -5.24
N ARG A 149 11.02 -4.55 -4.10
CA ARG A 149 12.46 -4.37 -3.87
C ARG A 149 13.31 -5.22 -4.80
N LYS A 150 12.98 -6.51 -4.94
CA LYS A 150 13.70 -7.44 -5.82
C LYS A 150 13.53 -7.08 -7.29
N THR A 151 12.33 -6.65 -7.67
CA THR A 151 12.04 -6.22 -9.04
C THR A 151 12.80 -4.97 -9.41
N SER A 152 12.87 -3.97 -8.53
CA SER A 152 13.70 -2.77 -8.73
C SER A 152 15.16 -3.13 -9.01
N ALA A 153 15.75 -4.00 -8.19
CA ALA A 153 17.13 -4.45 -8.38
C ALA A 153 17.34 -5.22 -9.70
N LYS A 154 16.34 -6.04 -10.09
CA LYS A 154 16.38 -6.78 -11.38
C LYS A 154 16.32 -5.82 -12.58
N LEU A 155 15.45 -4.84 -12.54
CA LEU A 155 15.32 -3.82 -13.60
C LEU A 155 16.60 -2.99 -13.71
N ALA A 156 17.15 -2.51 -12.59
CA ALA A 156 18.40 -1.76 -12.56
C ALA A 156 19.60 -2.54 -13.14
N ALA A 157 19.59 -3.86 -13.04
CA ALA A 157 20.65 -4.71 -13.63
C ALA A 157 20.68 -4.69 -15.17
N SER A 158 19.60 -4.22 -15.81
CA SER A 158 19.50 -4.08 -17.27
C SER A 158 19.82 -2.67 -17.76
N GLU A 159 20.02 -1.71 -16.85
CA GLU A 159 20.38 -0.33 -17.18
C GLU A 159 21.88 -0.18 -17.47
N ASP A 160 22.23 0.73 -18.39
CA ASP A 160 23.63 1.14 -18.57
C ASP A 160 23.98 2.20 -17.50
N PRO A 161 24.89 1.89 -16.53
CA PRO A 161 25.22 2.82 -15.47
C PRO A 161 25.96 4.07 -15.95
N ASN A 162 26.33 4.14 -17.22
CA ASN A 162 27.06 5.26 -17.81
C ASN A 162 26.19 6.11 -18.76
N ASP A 163 24.94 5.73 -18.96
CA ASP A 163 24.02 6.56 -19.73
C ASP A 163 23.72 7.87 -18.98
N GLU A 164 23.58 8.94 -19.75
CA GLU A 164 23.19 10.25 -19.22
C GLU A 164 21.66 10.25 -19.01
N SER A 165 21.21 10.45 -17.78
CA SER A 165 19.78 10.53 -17.40
C SER A 165 19.20 11.90 -17.71
#